data_3b0f222a05d3fa37e8c089b4adea4988
#
_entry.id   3b0f222a05d3fa37e8c089b4adea4988
#
_cell.length_a   1.000
_cell.length_b   1.000
_cell.length_c   1.000
_cell.angle_alpha   90.00
_cell.angle_beta   90.00
_cell.angle_gamma   90.00
#
_symmetry.space_group_name_H-M   'P 1'
#
loop_
_entity.id
_entity.type
_entity.pdbx_description
1 polymer ?
#
loop_
_entity_poly.entity_id
_entity_poly.type
_entity_poly.pdbx_seq_one_letter_code
_entity_poly.pdbx_strand_id
1 'polypeptide(L)'
;MRQIFWLLLICLLLGCKQKLSKKITDEGLTVAEFIALAPVSPLPVIVHDTTLRKKEPDSSKINTAGFLAYLPDSVISNFFSSPKNLRLYVLGTVEDTEKGHYLLLKSVKGKKASAFLFYFNRKNEYVAVKQIGGGNTEQGITRYCKIDGRYNITMVEEKKRNGSLRIRETIYYLDAGGQFILVMTNSNEDLSAEIRGNPIDSFPRTNKFAADYTTDQKNLVSIRDGSTNKTLHFFIHFSKQKDACIGELKGEATWIDQQKAVFRDPNSPCVLYFTFTKSSVRIQEEDGCGSYRDITCLFEGSYPRKREASRKKNLKR
;
A
#
# COMPACT_ATOMS: atom_id res chain seq x y z
N MET A 1 14.42 72.39 -1.34
CA MET A 1 13.24 71.52 -1.16
C MET A 1 13.23 70.30 -2.07
N ARG A 2 14.22 70.06 -2.90
CA ARG A 2 14.25 68.91 -3.86
C ARG A 2 15.11 67.73 -3.39
N GLN A 3 15.87 67.84 -2.32
CA GLN A 3 16.72 66.77 -1.78
C GLN A 3 16.07 65.97 -0.62
N ILE A 4 15.02 66.47 0.00
CA ILE A 4 14.33 65.82 1.12
C ILE A 4 13.36 64.78 0.61
N PHE A 5 12.89 64.85 -0.64
CA PHE A 5 11.96 63.95 -1.24
C PHE A 5 12.58 62.56 -1.67
N TRP A 6 13.92 62.57 -1.86
CA TRP A 6 14.64 61.35 -2.24
C TRP A 6 15.02 60.45 -1.06
N LEU A 7 15.15 61.00 0.13
CA LEU A 7 15.45 60.25 1.34
C LEU A 7 14.24 59.47 1.90
N LEU A 8 13.03 59.92 1.62
CA LEU A 8 11.79 59.25 2.04
C LEU A 8 11.39 58.07 1.15
N LEU A 9 11.91 57.99 -0.09
CA LEU A 9 11.60 56.89 -1.01
C LEU A 9 12.50 55.66 -0.80
N ILE A 10 13.63 55.78 -0.13
CA ILE A 10 14.57 54.66 0.12
C ILE A 10 14.20 53.88 1.37
N CYS A 11 13.43 54.44 2.31
CA CYS A 11 12.97 53.73 3.50
C CYS A 11 11.79 52.75 3.26
N LEU A 12 11.14 52.79 2.08
CA LEU A 12 9.99 51.92 1.76
C LEU A 12 10.37 50.59 1.13
N LEU A 13 11.67 50.33 0.85
CA LEU A 13 12.12 49.07 0.22
C LEU A 13 12.83 48.10 1.17
N LEU A 14 12.96 48.44 2.44
CA LEU A 14 13.41 47.50 3.47
C LEU A 14 12.22 46.82 4.18
N GLY A 15 11.30 46.34 3.40
CA GLY A 15 10.35 45.34 3.85
C GLY A 15 11.12 44.06 4.22
N CYS A 16 11.59 44.01 5.47
CA CYS A 16 12.10 42.80 6.10
C CYS A 16 11.09 41.69 5.88
N LYS A 17 11.39 40.74 4.97
CA LYS A 17 10.84 39.42 5.04
C LYS A 17 11.31 38.79 6.35
N GLN A 18 10.67 39.11 7.45
CA GLN A 18 10.75 38.30 8.66
C GLN A 18 10.27 36.89 8.28
N LYS A 19 11.20 36.01 7.94
CA LYS A 19 11.02 34.59 8.09
C LYS A 19 10.75 34.38 9.58
N LEU A 20 9.48 34.29 9.93
CA LEU A 20 9.05 33.82 11.24
C LEU A 20 9.51 32.36 11.38
N SER A 21 10.75 32.17 11.81
CA SER A 21 11.15 30.91 12.40
C SER A 21 10.59 30.91 13.83
N LYS A 22 9.28 30.76 13.95
CA LYS A 22 8.65 30.48 15.23
C LYS A 22 9.14 29.11 15.63
N LYS A 23 10.07 29.03 16.57
CA LYS A 23 10.42 27.80 17.26
C LYS A 23 9.08 27.21 17.74
N ILE A 24 8.69 26.06 17.22
CA ILE A 24 7.46 25.36 17.60
C ILE A 24 7.67 24.87 19.03
N THR A 25 7.34 25.70 20.00
CA THR A 25 7.22 25.32 21.41
C THR A 25 5.79 24.83 21.61
N ASP A 26 5.62 23.78 21.87
CA ASP A 26 4.97 22.49 21.73
C ASP A 26 3.81 22.21 22.64
N GLU A 27 3.33 23.11 23.44
CA GLU A 27 2.18 22.88 24.31
C GLU A 27 0.93 23.51 23.66
N GLY A 28 0.07 22.64 23.08
CA GLY A 28 -1.30 23.01 22.70
C GLY A 28 -1.54 23.41 21.24
N LEU A 29 -0.66 23.05 20.28
CA LEU A 29 -0.95 23.31 18.86
C LEU A 29 -2.14 22.47 18.37
N THR A 30 -3.09 23.11 17.73
CA THR A 30 -4.21 22.46 17.03
C THR A 30 -3.74 21.82 15.72
N VAL A 31 -4.52 20.92 15.15
CA VAL A 31 -4.25 20.33 13.82
C VAL A 31 -4.12 21.43 12.75
N ALA A 32 -4.96 22.46 12.82
CA ALA A 32 -4.88 23.61 11.92
C ALA A 32 -3.50 24.30 11.97
N GLU A 33 -2.93 24.46 13.14
CA GLU A 33 -1.61 25.06 13.32
C GLU A 33 -0.49 24.14 12.81
N PHE A 34 -0.60 22.82 13.01
CA PHE A 34 0.33 21.87 12.39
C PHE A 34 0.30 21.94 10.86
N ILE A 35 -0.89 22.04 10.26
CA ILE A 35 -1.05 22.19 8.80
C ILE A 35 -0.49 23.52 8.34
N ALA A 36 -0.79 24.63 9.04
CA ALA A 36 -0.31 25.97 8.68
C ALA A 36 1.21 26.13 8.78
N LEU A 37 1.87 25.34 9.65
CA LEU A 37 3.32 25.33 9.79
C LEU A 37 4.01 24.47 8.73
N ALA A 38 3.27 23.58 8.07
CA ALA A 38 3.80 22.71 7.04
C ALA A 38 4.06 23.50 5.75
N PRO A 39 5.22 23.30 5.08
CA PRO A 39 5.43 23.91 3.78
C PRO A 39 4.45 23.33 2.77
N VAL A 40 3.80 24.22 1.99
CA VAL A 40 2.92 23.77 0.90
C VAL A 40 3.76 23.12 -0.18
N SER A 41 3.43 21.91 -0.53
CA SER A 41 4.11 21.12 -1.56
C SER A 41 3.32 21.20 -2.86
N PRO A 42 3.93 21.71 -3.95
CA PRO A 42 3.25 21.70 -5.25
C PRO A 42 3.09 20.27 -5.78
N LEU A 43 1.98 20.02 -6.45
CA LEU A 43 1.76 18.75 -7.13
C LEU A 43 2.50 18.70 -8.48
N PRO A 44 3.06 17.56 -8.89
CA PRO A 44 3.08 16.28 -8.15
C PRO A 44 4.11 16.26 -7.02
N VAL A 45 3.75 15.69 -5.88
CA VAL A 45 4.68 15.43 -4.77
C VAL A 45 5.28 14.04 -4.91
N ILE A 46 6.58 13.91 -4.71
CA ILE A 46 7.27 12.62 -4.72
C ILE A 46 8.07 12.45 -3.42
N VAL A 47 7.82 11.33 -2.74
CA VAL A 47 8.52 10.94 -1.51
C VAL A 47 9.31 9.66 -1.76
N HIS A 48 10.63 9.75 -1.82
CA HIS A 48 11.50 8.59 -2.02
C HIS A 48 11.97 7.99 -0.68
N ASP A 49 12.11 6.68 -0.60
CA ASP A 49 12.71 6.01 0.55
C ASP A 49 14.12 6.51 0.88
N THR A 50 14.87 6.92 -0.14
CA THR A 50 16.21 7.51 0.03
C THR A 50 16.17 8.83 0.79
N THR A 51 15.10 9.62 0.62
CA THR A 51 14.93 10.89 1.36
C THR A 51 14.59 10.64 2.83
N LEU A 52 13.94 9.52 3.14
CA LEU A 52 13.62 9.16 4.51
C LEU A 52 14.85 8.85 5.37
N ARG A 53 15.98 8.51 4.74
CA ARG A 53 17.26 8.28 5.44
C ARG A 53 17.98 9.56 5.82
N LYS A 54 17.65 10.69 5.20
CA LYS A 54 18.26 11.98 5.51
C LYS A 54 17.81 12.45 6.89
N LYS A 55 18.69 13.14 7.59
CA LYS A 55 18.34 13.81 8.85
C LYS A 55 17.46 15.03 8.52
N GLU A 56 16.32 15.12 9.18
CA GLU A 56 15.46 16.28 9.07
C GLU A 56 15.97 17.44 9.96
N PRO A 57 15.75 18.69 9.55
CA PRO A 57 16.07 19.84 10.39
C PRO A 57 15.15 19.86 11.61
N ASP A 58 15.67 20.34 12.74
CA ASP A 58 14.90 20.42 13.98
C ASP A 58 13.68 21.37 13.86
N SER A 59 13.72 22.30 12.88
CA SER A 59 12.59 23.20 12.58
C SER A 59 11.36 22.49 12.01
N SER A 60 11.51 21.28 11.45
CA SER A 60 10.40 20.45 10.95
C SER A 60 9.89 19.44 11.98
N LYS A 61 10.55 19.33 13.13
CA LYS A 61 10.14 18.44 14.20
C LYS A 61 8.90 19.00 14.90
N ILE A 62 7.92 18.13 15.15
CA ILE A 62 6.69 18.47 15.87
C ILE A 62 6.57 17.73 17.19
N ASN A 63 5.72 18.24 18.09
CA ASN A 63 5.38 17.54 19.33
C ASN A 63 4.65 16.24 19.00
N THR A 64 5.35 15.15 19.21
CA THR A 64 4.80 13.82 18.93
C THR A 64 3.57 13.51 19.79
N ALA A 65 3.61 13.80 21.09
CA ALA A 65 2.49 13.53 22.00
C ALA A 65 1.28 14.41 21.65
N GLY A 66 1.52 15.70 21.40
CA GLY A 66 0.48 16.65 20.99
C GLY A 66 -0.20 16.22 19.68
N PHE A 67 0.58 15.82 18.67
CA PHE A 67 0.01 15.36 17.39
C PHE A 67 -0.76 14.04 17.55
N LEU A 68 -0.21 13.06 18.27
CA LEU A 68 -0.89 11.77 18.47
C LEU A 68 -2.21 11.89 19.21
N ALA A 69 -2.39 12.90 20.06
CA ALA A 69 -3.65 13.15 20.78
C ALA A 69 -4.85 13.46 19.85
N TYR A 70 -4.59 13.85 18.59
CA TYR A 70 -5.64 14.08 17.58
C TYR A 70 -6.00 12.83 16.78
N LEU A 71 -5.30 11.72 16.98
CA LEU A 71 -5.51 10.49 16.21
C LEU A 71 -6.32 9.47 17.01
N PRO A 72 -7.16 8.66 16.36
CA PRO A 72 -7.83 7.53 17.00
C PRO A 72 -6.82 6.52 17.59
N ASP A 73 -7.15 5.89 18.70
CA ASP A 73 -6.30 4.87 19.34
C ASP A 73 -5.95 3.71 18.41
N SER A 74 -6.87 3.35 17.50
CA SER A 74 -6.63 2.34 16.48
C SER A 74 -5.50 2.72 15.52
N VAL A 75 -5.39 3.98 15.15
CA VAL A 75 -4.29 4.50 14.30
C VAL A 75 -2.98 4.47 15.07
N ILE A 76 -3.02 4.90 16.35
CA ILE A 76 -1.84 4.90 17.20
C ILE A 76 -1.32 3.48 17.39
N SER A 77 -2.19 2.52 17.71
CA SER A 77 -1.81 1.13 17.91
C SER A 77 -1.25 0.47 16.64
N ASN A 78 -1.83 0.75 15.49
CA ASN A 78 -1.43 0.14 14.22
C ASN A 78 -0.10 0.69 13.68
N PHE A 79 0.10 2.02 13.76
CA PHE A 79 1.24 2.67 13.12
C PHE A 79 2.31 3.16 14.10
N PHE A 80 1.94 3.40 15.37
CA PHE A 80 2.80 4.02 16.37
C PHE A 80 2.82 3.23 17.68
N SER A 81 2.68 1.92 17.63
CA SER A 81 2.48 0.96 18.73
C SER A 81 3.45 1.08 19.92
N SER A 82 4.41 1.96 19.88
CA SER A 82 5.31 2.32 20.99
C SER A 82 5.82 3.74 20.78
N PRO A 83 5.10 4.75 21.27
CA PRO A 83 5.46 6.16 21.05
C PRO A 83 6.74 6.59 21.78
N LYS A 84 7.26 5.77 22.69
CA LYS A 84 8.52 6.03 23.38
C LYS A 84 9.67 6.16 22.37
N ASN A 85 10.37 7.28 22.42
CA ASN A 85 11.46 7.64 21.49
C ASN A 85 11.03 7.80 20.02
N LEU A 86 9.73 7.94 19.75
CA LEU A 86 9.22 8.33 18.44
C LEU A 86 9.44 9.82 18.22
N ARG A 87 9.92 10.20 17.05
CA ARG A 87 10.04 11.57 16.60
C ARG A 87 9.26 11.74 15.31
N LEU A 88 8.47 12.81 15.22
CA LEU A 88 7.70 13.15 14.04
C LEU A 88 8.25 14.44 13.43
N TYR A 89 8.30 14.46 12.10
CA TYR A 89 8.76 15.60 11.31
C TYR A 89 7.76 15.88 10.20
N VAL A 90 7.40 17.14 10.00
CA VAL A 90 6.57 17.57 8.89
C VAL A 90 7.42 17.62 7.63
N LEU A 91 6.98 16.94 6.58
CA LEU A 91 7.61 16.99 5.25
C LEU A 91 6.93 18.03 4.35
N GLY A 92 5.63 18.22 4.50
CA GLY A 92 4.86 19.17 3.73
C GLY A 92 3.36 18.96 3.84
N THR A 93 2.60 19.83 3.21
CA THR A 93 1.15 19.71 3.06
C THR A 93 0.76 19.85 1.59
N VAL A 94 -0.31 19.17 1.19
CA VAL A 94 -0.95 19.31 -0.11
C VAL A 94 -2.39 19.71 0.14
N GLU A 95 -2.80 20.84 -0.41
CA GLU A 95 -4.17 21.33 -0.29
C GLU A 95 -5.06 20.69 -1.35
N ASP A 96 -6.13 20.06 -0.90
CA ASP A 96 -7.28 19.74 -1.72
C ASP A 96 -8.33 20.83 -1.46
N THR A 97 -8.36 21.83 -2.34
CA THR A 97 -9.18 23.04 -2.18
C THR A 97 -10.67 22.73 -2.02
N GLU A 98 -11.13 21.59 -2.49
CA GLU A 98 -12.53 21.19 -2.39
C GLU A 98 -12.84 20.37 -1.13
N LYS A 99 -11.89 19.60 -0.62
CA LYS A 99 -12.21 18.53 0.35
C LYS A 99 -11.43 18.59 1.66
N GLY A 100 -10.18 19.12 1.67
CA GLY A 100 -9.38 19.14 2.88
C GLY A 100 -7.88 19.27 2.64
N HIS A 101 -7.06 18.62 3.49
CA HIS A 101 -5.61 18.75 3.45
C HIS A 101 -4.94 17.38 3.62
N TYR A 102 -3.94 17.13 2.80
CA TYR A 102 -3.00 16.03 3.01
C TYR A 102 -1.78 16.54 3.76
N LEU A 103 -1.45 15.95 4.89
CA LEU A 103 -0.26 16.25 5.68
C LEU A 103 0.74 15.11 5.54
N LEU A 104 1.92 15.41 5.02
CA LEU A 104 3.02 14.45 4.89
C LEU A 104 3.89 14.51 6.14
N LEU A 105 4.00 13.40 6.84
CA LEU A 105 4.81 13.24 8.03
C LEU A 105 5.84 12.15 7.88
N LYS A 106 7.02 12.38 8.43
CA LYS A 106 8.05 11.37 8.64
C LYS A 106 8.11 11.01 10.11
N SER A 107 8.03 9.73 10.40
CA SER A 107 8.30 9.18 11.72
C SER A 107 9.71 8.60 11.77
N VAL A 108 10.40 8.80 12.88
CA VAL A 108 11.74 8.22 13.13
C VAL A 108 11.74 7.57 14.51
N LYS A 109 12.08 6.27 14.54
CA LYS A 109 12.26 5.50 15.77
C LYS A 109 13.55 4.69 15.69
N GLY A 110 14.55 5.08 16.46
CA GLY A 110 15.89 4.51 16.34
C GLY A 110 16.46 4.74 14.94
N LYS A 111 16.79 3.64 14.25
CA LYS A 111 17.30 3.65 12.85
C LYS A 111 16.21 3.53 11.80
N LYS A 112 14.95 3.29 12.21
CA LYS A 112 13.82 3.12 11.27
C LYS A 112 13.15 4.47 11.01
N ALA A 113 12.87 4.75 9.75
CA ALA A 113 12.10 5.90 9.33
C ALA A 113 10.96 5.44 8.42
N SER A 114 9.78 6.05 8.57
CA SER A 114 8.62 5.79 7.73
C SER A 114 7.95 7.12 7.37
N ALA A 115 7.34 7.17 6.20
CA ALA A 115 6.53 8.30 5.77
C ALA A 115 5.05 7.94 5.77
N PHE A 116 4.24 8.90 6.19
CA PHE A 116 2.80 8.78 6.29
C PHE A 116 2.12 9.94 5.59
N LEU A 117 1.02 9.67 4.95
CA LEU A 117 0.09 10.62 4.39
C LEU A 117 -1.16 10.61 5.25
N PHE A 118 -1.39 11.69 6.01
CA PHE A 118 -2.61 11.91 6.76
C PHE A 118 -3.56 12.76 5.94
N TYR A 119 -4.83 12.47 6.01
CA TYR A 119 -5.87 13.32 5.43
C TYR A 119 -6.76 13.89 6.52
N PHE A 120 -6.94 15.20 6.49
CA PHE A 120 -7.83 15.98 7.36
C PHE A 120 -8.87 16.68 6.50
N ASN A 121 -10.13 16.68 6.93
CA ASN A 121 -11.20 17.39 6.25
C ASN A 121 -11.06 18.92 6.43
N ARG A 122 -11.96 19.70 5.83
CA ARG A 122 -11.97 21.17 5.96
C ARG A 122 -12.13 21.70 7.39
N LYS A 123 -12.63 20.88 8.30
CA LYS A 123 -12.76 21.21 9.72
C LYS A 123 -11.50 20.83 10.52
N ASN A 124 -10.45 20.37 9.82
CA ASN A 124 -9.22 19.83 10.42
C ASN A 124 -9.45 18.59 11.30
N GLU A 125 -10.51 17.82 11.04
CA GLU A 125 -10.77 16.56 11.69
C GLU A 125 -10.04 15.45 10.92
N TYR A 126 -9.44 14.51 11.66
CA TYR A 126 -8.79 13.35 11.09
C TYR A 126 -9.79 12.48 10.31
N VAL A 127 -9.40 12.05 9.11
CA VAL A 127 -10.21 11.16 8.27
C VAL A 127 -9.48 9.86 7.99
N ALA A 128 -8.25 9.93 7.48
CA ALA A 128 -7.52 8.75 7.05
C ALA A 128 -6.00 8.90 7.19
N VAL A 129 -5.31 7.76 7.25
CA VAL A 129 -3.85 7.70 7.15
C VAL A 129 -3.41 6.56 6.27
N LYS A 130 -2.35 6.80 5.49
CA LYS A 130 -1.67 5.78 4.70
C LYS A 130 -0.17 5.86 4.91
N GLN A 131 0.47 4.73 5.19
CA GLN A 131 1.93 4.67 5.12
C GLN A 131 2.34 4.68 3.65
N ILE A 132 3.18 5.64 3.27
CA ILE A 132 3.60 5.89 1.89
C ILE A 132 5.10 5.64 1.64
N GLY A 133 5.85 5.32 2.67
CA GLY A 133 7.28 4.99 2.56
C GLY A 133 7.83 4.40 3.83
N GLY A 134 9.05 3.87 3.73
CA GLY A 134 9.73 3.19 4.85
C GLY A 134 9.45 1.68 4.90
N GLY A 135 10.18 0.99 5.75
CA GLY A 135 10.16 -0.46 5.88
C GLY A 135 11.52 -1.08 5.62
N ASN A 136 11.56 -2.38 5.35
CA ASN A 136 12.80 -3.08 5.06
C ASN A 136 13.35 -2.63 3.69
N THR A 137 14.53 -2.04 3.70
CA THR A 137 15.25 -1.69 2.48
C THR A 137 15.99 -2.93 1.98
N GLU A 138 15.40 -3.62 1.03
CA GLU A 138 16.12 -4.65 0.28
C GLU A 138 17.11 -4.00 -0.67
N GLN A 139 18.32 -4.57 -0.77
CA GLN A 139 19.32 -4.11 -1.73
C GLN A 139 18.78 -4.21 -3.16
N GLY A 140 18.97 -3.15 -3.96
CA GLY A 140 18.59 -3.12 -5.36
C GLY A 140 17.10 -2.80 -5.61
N ILE A 141 16.35 -2.42 -4.57
CA ILE A 141 14.98 -1.94 -4.71
C ILE A 141 14.92 -0.46 -4.35
N THR A 142 14.33 0.32 -5.24
CA THR A 142 13.98 1.73 -5.00
C THR A 142 12.48 1.83 -4.85
N ARG A 143 12.02 2.50 -3.80
CA ARG A 143 10.59 2.76 -3.58
C ARG A 143 10.35 4.25 -3.45
N TYR A 144 9.25 4.70 -4.01
CA TYR A 144 8.76 6.06 -3.83
C TYR A 144 7.24 6.11 -3.93
N CYS A 145 6.68 7.15 -3.35
CA CYS A 145 5.27 7.49 -3.48
C CYS A 145 5.14 8.77 -4.29
N LYS A 146 4.23 8.81 -5.24
CA LYS A 146 3.85 9.99 -6.03
C LYS A 146 2.40 10.35 -5.75
N ILE A 147 2.13 11.62 -5.46
CA ILE A 147 0.78 12.19 -5.39
C ILE A 147 0.63 13.09 -6.60
N ASP A 148 -0.29 12.79 -7.49
CA ASP A 148 -0.52 13.55 -8.73
C ASP A 148 -1.55 14.68 -8.57
N GLY A 149 -1.77 15.46 -9.63
CA GLY A 149 -2.72 16.58 -9.64
C GLY A 149 -4.20 16.19 -9.50
N ARG A 150 -4.51 14.90 -9.50
CA ARG A 150 -5.85 14.35 -9.22
C ARG A 150 -5.92 13.67 -7.85
N TYR A 151 -4.89 13.87 -7.02
CA TYR A 151 -4.75 13.27 -5.69
C TYR A 151 -4.69 11.74 -5.69
N ASN A 152 -4.36 11.11 -6.84
CA ASN A 152 -4.03 9.68 -6.85
C ASN A 152 -2.69 9.47 -6.16
N ILE A 153 -2.62 8.43 -5.33
CA ILE A 153 -1.44 8.06 -4.57
C ILE A 153 -0.85 6.81 -5.21
N THR A 154 0.21 6.99 -5.98
CA THR A 154 0.90 5.91 -6.67
C THR A 154 2.12 5.49 -5.84
N MET A 155 2.09 4.27 -5.34
CA MET A 155 3.25 3.62 -4.72
C MET A 155 4.03 2.91 -5.81
N VAL A 156 5.30 3.26 -5.99
CA VAL A 156 6.17 2.69 -7.02
C VAL A 156 7.30 1.89 -6.38
N GLU A 157 7.50 0.70 -6.87
CA GLU A 157 8.65 -0.15 -6.55
C GLU A 157 9.42 -0.44 -7.84
N GLU A 158 10.71 -0.08 -7.85
CA GLU A 158 11.63 -0.33 -8.94
C GLU A 158 12.73 -1.30 -8.51
N LYS A 159 12.94 -2.36 -9.27
CA LYS A 159 13.95 -3.38 -9.01
C LYS A 159 14.76 -3.67 -10.27
N LYS A 160 16.09 -3.55 -10.16
CA LYS A 160 16.99 -4.00 -11.23
C LYS A 160 17.27 -5.50 -11.08
N ARG A 161 16.98 -6.29 -12.12
CA ARG A 161 17.29 -7.72 -12.16
C ARG A 161 17.81 -8.07 -13.57
N ASN A 162 18.96 -8.70 -13.64
CA ASN A 162 19.57 -9.16 -14.91
C ASN A 162 19.65 -8.09 -16.00
N GLY A 163 19.97 -6.83 -15.63
CA GLY A 163 20.04 -5.71 -16.57
C GLY A 163 18.69 -5.07 -16.94
N SER A 164 17.57 -5.66 -16.56
CA SER A 164 16.24 -5.11 -16.81
C SER A 164 15.70 -4.38 -15.57
N LEU A 165 15.04 -3.25 -15.80
CA LEU A 165 14.32 -2.50 -14.78
C LEU A 165 12.89 -3.03 -14.69
N ARG A 166 12.52 -3.54 -13.52
CA ARG A 166 11.17 -3.96 -13.19
C ARG A 166 10.50 -2.89 -12.37
N ILE A 167 9.28 -2.53 -12.75
CA ILE A 167 8.50 -1.47 -12.11
C ILE A 167 7.15 -2.06 -11.74
N ARG A 168 6.74 -1.83 -10.48
CA ARG A 168 5.39 -2.11 -10.00
C ARG A 168 4.81 -0.81 -9.46
N GLU A 169 3.65 -0.44 -9.97
CA GLU A 169 2.88 0.71 -9.51
C GLU A 169 1.59 0.24 -8.87
N THR A 170 1.29 0.72 -7.69
CA THR A 170 0.04 0.46 -6.97
C THR A 170 -0.64 1.78 -6.70
N ILE A 171 -1.81 1.99 -7.29
CA ILE A 171 -2.52 3.26 -7.28
C ILE A 171 -3.68 3.18 -6.29
N TYR A 172 -3.70 4.16 -5.39
CA TYR A 172 -4.76 4.34 -4.40
C TYR A 172 -5.46 5.67 -4.61
N TYR A 173 -6.71 5.71 -4.19
CA TYR A 173 -7.55 6.89 -4.16
C TYR A 173 -8.25 6.98 -2.81
N LEU A 174 -8.45 8.19 -2.29
CA LEU A 174 -9.25 8.42 -1.09
C LEU A 174 -10.71 8.54 -1.49
N ASP A 175 -11.55 7.61 -1.08
CA ASP A 175 -12.97 7.61 -1.40
C ASP A 175 -13.79 8.60 -0.57
N ALA A 176 -15.06 8.74 -0.87
CA ALA A 176 -15.98 9.60 -0.12
C ALA A 176 -16.23 9.11 1.32
N GLY A 177 -15.97 7.84 1.60
CA GLY A 177 -16.05 7.23 2.93
C GLY A 177 -14.81 7.48 3.78
N GLY A 178 -13.79 8.17 3.25
CA GLY A 178 -12.56 8.46 3.96
C GLY A 178 -11.60 7.27 4.03
N GLN A 179 -11.63 6.37 3.05
CA GLN A 179 -10.73 5.22 2.97
C GLN A 179 -9.84 5.29 1.74
N PHE A 180 -8.57 4.90 1.92
CA PHE A 180 -7.66 4.73 0.79
C PHE A 180 -7.93 3.38 0.12
N ILE A 181 -8.69 3.40 -0.97
CA ILE A 181 -9.01 2.20 -1.76
C ILE A 181 -7.96 1.95 -2.83
N LEU A 182 -7.64 0.69 -3.08
CA LEU A 182 -6.80 0.26 -4.18
C LEU A 182 -7.59 0.35 -5.49
N VAL A 183 -7.11 1.15 -6.43
CA VAL A 183 -7.73 1.32 -7.75
C VAL A 183 -7.18 0.30 -8.73
N MET A 184 -5.84 0.20 -8.83
CA MET A 184 -5.18 -0.71 -9.75
C MET A 184 -3.73 -0.96 -9.36
N THR A 185 -3.19 -2.05 -9.88
CA THR A 185 -1.75 -2.35 -9.84
C THR A 185 -1.26 -2.57 -11.27
N ASN A 186 -0.25 -1.81 -11.68
CA ASN A 186 0.46 -1.98 -12.95
C ASN A 186 1.84 -2.60 -12.66
N SER A 187 2.31 -3.46 -13.55
CA SER A 187 3.67 -3.96 -13.49
C SER A 187 4.17 -4.24 -14.90
N ASN A 188 5.44 -3.89 -15.16
CA ASN A 188 6.16 -4.38 -16.35
C ASN A 188 6.92 -5.67 -16.06
N GLU A 189 6.74 -6.26 -14.90
CA GLU A 189 7.23 -7.61 -14.64
C GLU A 189 6.50 -8.56 -15.57
N ASP A 190 7.28 -9.34 -16.28
CA ASP A 190 6.77 -10.49 -17.03
C ASP A 190 6.38 -11.55 -15.97
N LEU A 191 5.14 -11.44 -15.46
CA LEU A 191 4.59 -12.38 -14.48
C LEU A 191 4.55 -13.81 -15.04
N SER A 192 4.70 -13.95 -16.37
CA SER A 192 4.75 -15.22 -17.04
C SER A 192 6.00 -16.04 -16.77
N ALA A 193 7.09 -15.42 -16.35
CA ALA A 193 8.38 -16.10 -16.21
C ALA A 193 8.64 -16.74 -14.83
N GLU A 194 7.90 -16.38 -13.81
CA GLU A 194 8.06 -16.97 -12.47
C GLU A 194 6.70 -17.00 -11.75
N ILE A 195 6.09 -18.17 -11.70
CA ILE A 195 5.28 -18.53 -10.51
C ILE A 195 6.29 -18.55 -9.35
N ARG A 196 6.54 -17.36 -8.79
CA ARG A 196 7.43 -17.22 -7.62
C ARG A 196 6.73 -17.86 -6.45
N GLY A 197 7.10 -19.08 -6.20
CA GLY A 197 6.77 -19.85 -5.04
C GLY A 197 5.30 -19.70 -4.61
N ASN A 198 4.54 -20.74 -4.70
CA ASN A 198 3.21 -20.78 -4.11
C ASN A 198 3.27 -20.30 -2.64
N PRO A 199 2.70 -19.12 -2.30
CA PRO A 199 2.86 -18.52 -0.96
C PRO A 199 2.24 -19.35 0.16
N ILE A 200 1.38 -20.33 -0.20
CA ILE A 200 0.75 -21.25 0.74
C ILE A 200 1.31 -22.67 0.62
N ASP A 201 2.44 -22.86 -0.06
CA ASP A 201 2.98 -24.21 -0.31
C ASP A 201 3.34 -24.98 0.97
N SER A 202 3.81 -24.26 1.99
CA SER A 202 4.16 -24.83 3.30
C SER A 202 2.96 -25.17 4.19
N PHE A 203 1.73 -24.78 3.80
CA PHE A 203 0.54 -25.03 4.61
C PHE A 203 0.14 -26.50 4.56
N PRO A 204 -0.52 -27.03 5.61
CA PRO A 204 -0.96 -28.42 5.66
C PRO A 204 -1.86 -28.85 4.49
N ARG A 205 -1.81 -30.16 4.14
CA ARG A 205 -2.56 -30.77 3.02
C ARG A 205 -3.30 -32.01 3.49
N THR A 206 -4.06 -31.93 4.58
CA THR A 206 -4.79 -33.07 5.14
C THR A 206 -6.18 -33.24 4.52
N ASN A 207 -6.80 -32.15 4.10
CA ASN A 207 -8.07 -32.18 3.41
C ASN A 207 -7.94 -32.88 2.05
N LYS A 208 -8.95 -33.68 1.69
CA LYS A 208 -8.98 -34.45 0.42
C LYS A 208 -8.83 -33.59 -0.85
N PHE A 209 -9.17 -32.30 -0.76
CA PHE A 209 -9.06 -31.34 -1.85
C PHE A 209 -7.79 -30.45 -1.76
N ALA A 210 -7.00 -30.59 -0.70
CA ALA A 210 -5.75 -29.86 -0.59
C ALA A 210 -4.74 -30.40 -1.62
N ALA A 211 -4.49 -29.60 -2.64
CA ALA A 211 -3.62 -29.95 -3.77
C ALA A 211 -3.30 -28.69 -4.59
N ASP A 212 -2.40 -28.85 -5.53
CA ASP A 212 -2.21 -27.93 -6.63
C ASP A 212 -3.03 -28.38 -7.84
N TYR A 213 -3.67 -27.42 -8.51
CA TYR A 213 -4.49 -27.60 -9.70
C TYR A 213 -3.94 -26.67 -10.78
N THR A 214 -3.79 -27.17 -12.00
CA THR A 214 -3.17 -26.38 -13.07
C THR A 214 -3.63 -26.84 -14.44
N THR A 215 -3.82 -25.92 -15.36
CA THR A 215 -4.00 -26.20 -16.80
C THR A 215 -2.67 -26.23 -17.53
N ASP A 216 -1.67 -25.45 -17.07
CA ASP A 216 -0.35 -25.28 -17.66
C ASP A 216 0.64 -24.70 -16.66
N GLN A 217 1.82 -24.26 -17.11
CA GLN A 217 2.86 -23.69 -16.24
C GLN A 217 2.55 -22.27 -15.74
N LYS A 218 1.58 -21.58 -16.33
CA LYS A 218 1.23 -20.18 -16.04
C LYS A 218 -0.06 -20.04 -15.23
N ASN A 219 -0.81 -21.13 -15.08
CA ASN A 219 -2.12 -21.13 -14.43
C ASN A 219 -2.14 -22.11 -13.27
N LEU A 220 -2.15 -21.59 -12.06
CA LEU A 220 -2.07 -22.34 -10.81
C LEU A 220 -3.23 -21.98 -9.87
N VAL A 221 -3.88 -22.99 -9.34
CA VAL A 221 -4.77 -22.88 -8.18
C VAL A 221 -4.24 -23.81 -7.11
N SER A 222 -3.81 -23.25 -5.99
CA SER A 222 -3.36 -24.03 -4.84
C SER A 222 -4.41 -24.00 -3.76
N ILE A 223 -4.70 -25.15 -3.18
CA ILE A 223 -5.64 -25.34 -2.08
C ILE A 223 -4.90 -25.99 -0.92
N ARG A 224 -5.07 -25.46 0.27
CA ARG A 224 -4.49 -25.97 1.52
C ARG A 224 -5.55 -26.01 2.62
N ASP A 225 -5.21 -26.65 3.72
CA ASP A 225 -6.06 -26.65 4.91
C ASP A 225 -6.20 -25.22 5.43
N GLY A 226 -7.41 -24.84 5.84
CA GLY A 226 -7.69 -23.53 6.42
C GLY A 226 -7.31 -23.42 7.87
N SER A 227 -7.53 -22.24 8.46
CA SER A 227 -7.32 -21.97 9.88
C SER A 227 -8.22 -22.82 10.78
N THR A 228 -9.33 -23.31 10.22
CA THR A 228 -10.29 -24.22 10.88
C THR A 228 -10.70 -25.34 9.94
N ASN A 229 -11.38 -26.36 10.48
CA ASN A 229 -11.97 -27.43 9.66
C ASN A 229 -13.12 -26.97 8.74
N LYS A 230 -13.62 -25.74 8.93
CA LYS A 230 -14.68 -25.12 8.12
C LYS A 230 -14.13 -24.21 7.02
N THR A 231 -12.81 -24.07 6.91
CA THR A 231 -12.18 -23.16 5.97
C THR A 231 -11.10 -23.88 5.14
N LEU A 232 -10.68 -23.22 4.06
CA LEU A 232 -9.53 -23.60 3.25
C LEU A 232 -8.74 -22.35 2.86
N HIS A 233 -7.42 -22.44 2.82
CA HIS A 233 -6.58 -21.43 2.19
C HIS A 233 -6.46 -21.73 0.69
N PHE A 234 -6.49 -20.64 -0.09
CA PHE A 234 -6.27 -20.74 -1.53
C PHE A 234 -5.27 -19.69 -2.01
N PHE A 235 -4.62 -20.03 -3.10
CA PHE A 235 -3.83 -19.12 -3.93
C PHE A 235 -4.16 -19.41 -5.39
N ILE A 236 -4.52 -18.35 -6.12
CA ILE A 236 -4.79 -18.40 -7.55
C ILE A 236 -3.79 -17.50 -8.24
N HIS A 237 -3.15 -18.02 -9.26
CA HIS A 237 -2.38 -17.25 -10.23
C HIS A 237 -2.76 -17.73 -11.62
N PHE A 238 -3.07 -16.81 -12.51
CA PHE A 238 -3.25 -17.11 -13.91
C PHE A 238 -2.63 -16.05 -14.82
N SER A 239 -2.19 -16.50 -15.99
CA SER A 239 -1.76 -15.66 -17.10
C SER A 239 -2.30 -16.27 -18.38
N LYS A 240 -3.27 -15.60 -19.01
CA LYS A 240 -3.98 -16.01 -20.21
C LYS A 240 -3.69 -15.05 -21.37
N GLN A 241 -4.06 -15.43 -22.61
CA GLN A 241 -3.98 -14.58 -23.80
C GLN A 241 -2.59 -13.95 -24.04
N LYS A 242 -1.51 -14.74 -23.94
CA LYS A 242 -0.12 -14.28 -24.07
C LYS A 242 0.23 -13.16 -23.09
N ASP A 243 -0.20 -13.33 -21.83
CA ASP A 243 0.03 -12.43 -20.70
C ASP A 243 -0.73 -11.09 -20.77
N ALA A 244 -1.73 -10.97 -21.66
CA ALA A 244 -2.65 -9.83 -21.69
C ALA A 244 -3.76 -9.91 -20.63
N CYS A 245 -3.82 -11.02 -19.87
CA CYS A 245 -4.83 -11.27 -18.86
C CYS A 245 -4.18 -11.98 -17.67
N ILE A 246 -3.79 -11.21 -16.67
CA ILE A 246 -3.12 -11.71 -15.46
C ILE A 246 -4.01 -11.48 -14.25
N GLY A 247 -4.03 -12.44 -13.33
CA GLY A 247 -4.70 -12.31 -12.05
C GLY A 247 -4.02 -13.10 -10.96
N GLU A 248 -3.99 -12.53 -9.75
CA GLU A 248 -3.45 -13.17 -8.57
C GLU A 248 -4.30 -12.84 -7.36
N LEU A 249 -4.72 -13.85 -6.63
CA LEU A 249 -5.49 -13.70 -5.40
C LEU A 249 -5.18 -14.83 -4.42
N LYS A 250 -5.00 -14.48 -3.16
CA LYS A 250 -4.88 -15.42 -2.06
C LYS A 250 -5.86 -15.06 -0.95
N GLY A 251 -6.34 -16.05 -0.24
CA GLY A 251 -7.26 -15.82 0.86
C GLY A 251 -7.65 -17.09 1.57
N GLU A 252 -8.65 -16.97 2.41
CA GLU A 252 -9.28 -18.07 3.11
C GLU A 252 -10.76 -18.13 2.74
N ALA A 253 -11.21 -19.25 2.19
CA ALA A 253 -12.59 -19.50 1.80
C ALA A 253 -13.29 -20.39 2.83
N THR A 254 -14.60 -20.21 3.00
CA THR A 254 -15.42 -20.99 3.91
C THR A 254 -16.17 -22.08 3.15
N TRP A 255 -16.20 -23.30 3.66
CA TRP A 255 -16.99 -24.37 3.10
C TRP A 255 -18.49 -24.08 3.22
N ILE A 256 -19.21 -24.16 2.09
CA ILE A 256 -20.67 -24.07 2.03
C ILE A 256 -21.27 -25.47 2.18
N ASP A 257 -20.65 -26.44 1.52
CA ASP A 257 -20.99 -27.85 1.59
C ASP A 257 -19.74 -28.73 1.47
N GLN A 258 -19.91 -30.07 1.26
CA GLN A 258 -18.80 -31.00 1.18
C GLN A 258 -17.88 -30.82 -0.05
N GLN A 259 -18.31 -30.06 -1.05
CA GLN A 259 -17.61 -29.86 -2.33
C GLN A 259 -17.58 -28.41 -2.79
N LYS A 260 -18.19 -27.49 -2.06
CA LYS A 260 -18.23 -26.08 -2.42
C LYS A 260 -17.71 -25.18 -1.30
N ALA A 261 -16.93 -24.19 -1.67
CA ALA A 261 -16.47 -23.14 -0.77
C ALA A 261 -16.69 -21.77 -1.39
N VAL A 262 -16.82 -20.75 -0.56
CA VAL A 262 -16.94 -19.36 -0.96
C VAL A 262 -15.89 -18.51 -0.26
N PHE A 263 -15.25 -17.67 -1.03
CA PHE A 263 -14.43 -16.55 -0.53
C PHE A 263 -15.21 -15.26 -0.69
N ARG A 264 -15.24 -14.46 0.35
CA ARG A 264 -15.73 -13.07 0.37
C ARG A 264 -14.63 -12.20 0.94
N ASP A 265 -14.14 -11.28 0.14
CA ASP A 265 -13.11 -10.37 0.61
C ASP A 265 -13.72 -9.36 1.60
N PRO A 266 -13.17 -9.24 2.81
CA PRO A 266 -13.67 -8.27 3.80
C PRO A 266 -13.43 -6.81 3.39
N ASN A 267 -12.52 -6.54 2.43
CA ASN A 267 -12.10 -5.21 2.05
C ASN A 267 -12.50 -4.80 0.62
N SER A 268 -13.20 -5.68 -0.10
CA SER A 268 -13.66 -5.42 -1.48
C SER A 268 -14.92 -6.23 -1.78
N PRO A 269 -15.67 -5.90 -2.85
CA PRO A 269 -16.84 -6.68 -3.27
C PRO A 269 -16.49 -8.04 -3.88
N CYS A 270 -15.21 -8.44 -3.88
CA CYS A 270 -14.76 -9.68 -4.52
C CYS A 270 -15.37 -10.94 -3.86
N VAL A 271 -16.08 -11.71 -4.67
CA VAL A 271 -16.66 -12.99 -4.28
C VAL A 271 -16.26 -14.07 -5.27
N LEU A 272 -15.65 -15.18 -4.75
CA LEU A 272 -15.29 -16.36 -5.53
C LEU A 272 -15.94 -17.60 -4.99
N TYR A 273 -16.48 -18.42 -5.88
CA TYR A 273 -16.95 -19.77 -5.60
C TYR A 273 -15.97 -20.81 -6.10
N PHE A 274 -15.74 -21.82 -5.27
CA PHE A 274 -14.94 -22.99 -5.58
C PHE A 274 -15.85 -24.21 -5.58
N THR A 275 -15.84 -24.98 -6.67
CA THR A 275 -16.55 -26.26 -6.76
C THR A 275 -15.53 -27.35 -7.04
N PHE A 276 -15.44 -28.32 -6.13
CA PHE A 276 -14.45 -29.38 -6.16
C PHE A 276 -15.02 -30.69 -6.70
N THR A 277 -14.22 -31.37 -7.50
CA THR A 277 -14.41 -32.77 -7.85
C THR A 277 -13.21 -33.58 -7.34
N LYS A 278 -13.22 -34.92 -7.56
CA LYS A 278 -12.06 -35.77 -7.24
C LYS A 278 -10.79 -35.35 -8.00
N SER A 279 -10.94 -34.80 -9.19
CA SER A 279 -9.84 -34.53 -10.14
C SER A 279 -9.68 -33.07 -10.57
N SER A 280 -10.54 -32.16 -10.14
CA SER A 280 -10.49 -30.77 -10.55
C SER A 280 -11.11 -29.83 -9.53
N VAL A 281 -10.77 -28.54 -9.66
CA VAL A 281 -11.48 -27.41 -9.04
C VAL A 281 -11.99 -26.48 -10.12
N ARG A 282 -13.25 -26.08 -10.04
CA ARG A 282 -13.84 -25.00 -10.84
C ARG A 282 -13.92 -23.76 -9.99
N ILE A 283 -13.47 -22.65 -10.54
CA ILE A 283 -13.57 -21.32 -9.93
C ILE A 283 -14.57 -20.51 -10.73
N GLN A 284 -15.37 -19.72 -10.03
CA GLN A 284 -16.33 -18.80 -10.61
C GLN A 284 -16.31 -17.50 -9.80
N GLU A 285 -16.03 -16.40 -10.47
CA GLU A 285 -16.18 -15.06 -9.91
C GLU A 285 -17.65 -14.64 -10.01
N GLU A 286 -18.20 -14.17 -8.88
CA GLU A 286 -19.54 -13.62 -8.86
C GLU A 286 -19.50 -12.13 -9.14
N ASP A 287 -18.62 -11.38 -8.45
CA ASP A 287 -18.49 -9.93 -8.62
C ASP A 287 -17.18 -9.39 -8.02
N GLY A 288 -16.79 -8.19 -8.46
CA GLY A 288 -15.95 -7.25 -7.74
C GLY A 288 -14.45 -7.59 -7.60
N CYS A 289 -13.90 -8.60 -8.26
CA CYS A 289 -12.50 -8.98 -8.10
C CYS A 289 -11.51 -8.19 -8.99
N GLY A 290 -11.93 -7.09 -9.59
CA GLY A 290 -11.10 -6.29 -10.51
C GLY A 290 -9.82 -5.72 -9.90
N SER A 291 -9.72 -5.62 -8.56
CA SER A 291 -8.49 -5.20 -7.87
C SER A 291 -7.37 -6.26 -7.88
N TYR A 292 -7.70 -7.51 -8.25
CA TYR A 292 -6.80 -8.66 -8.20
C TYR A 292 -6.45 -9.21 -9.58
N ARG A 293 -6.96 -8.61 -10.64
CA ARG A 293 -6.78 -9.06 -12.02
C ARG A 293 -6.91 -7.92 -13.02
N ASP A 294 -6.47 -8.16 -14.24
CA ASP A 294 -6.76 -7.23 -15.33
C ASP A 294 -8.26 -7.17 -15.62
N ILE A 295 -8.70 -5.99 -16.03
CA ILE A 295 -10.13 -5.66 -16.18
C ILE A 295 -10.86 -6.54 -17.22
N THR A 296 -10.13 -7.05 -18.19
CA THR A 296 -10.66 -7.86 -19.30
C THR A 296 -10.81 -9.35 -18.97
N CYS A 297 -10.40 -9.79 -17.80
CA CYS A 297 -10.43 -11.19 -17.43
C CYS A 297 -11.09 -11.44 -16.06
N LEU A 298 -11.66 -12.63 -15.91
CA LEU A 298 -12.32 -13.05 -14.69
C LEU A 298 -11.57 -14.23 -14.04
N PHE A 299 -11.73 -14.39 -12.72
CA PHE A 299 -11.33 -15.61 -12.02
C PHE A 299 -12.31 -16.73 -12.34
N GLU A 300 -12.22 -17.25 -13.56
CA GLU A 300 -13.08 -18.31 -14.05
C GLU A 300 -12.27 -19.45 -14.67
N GLY A 301 -12.72 -20.65 -14.48
CA GLY A 301 -12.14 -21.80 -15.14
C GLY A 301 -12.22 -23.08 -14.35
N SER A 302 -11.89 -24.18 -15.01
CA SER A 302 -11.74 -25.50 -14.41
C SER A 302 -10.29 -25.93 -14.50
N TYR A 303 -9.71 -26.25 -13.36
CA TYR A 303 -8.30 -26.60 -13.22
C TYR A 303 -8.16 -28.04 -12.78
N PRO A 304 -7.55 -28.91 -13.59
CA PRO A 304 -7.29 -30.30 -13.21
C PRO A 304 -6.26 -30.38 -12.08
N ARG A 305 -6.43 -31.37 -11.22
CA ARG A 305 -5.49 -31.66 -10.14
C ARG A 305 -4.14 -32.08 -10.70
N LYS A 306 -3.09 -31.41 -10.28
CA LYS A 306 -1.71 -31.74 -10.67
C LYS A 306 -1.35 -33.14 -10.15
N ARG A 307 -0.89 -34.00 -11.04
CA ARG A 307 -0.37 -35.31 -10.63
C ARG A 307 0.97 -35.12 -9.93
N GLU A 308 1.08 -35.58 -8.69
CA GLU A 308 2.36 -35.62 -8.03
C GLU A 308 3.24 -36.63 -8.74
N ALA A 309 4.46 -36.22 -9.14
CA ALA A 309 5.44 -37.17 -9.65
C ALA A 309 5.74 -38.18 -8.52
N SER A 310 5.50 -39.47 -8.75
CA SER A 310 5.79 -40.52 -7.78
C SER A 310 7.27 -40.41 -7.40
N ARG A 311 7.57 -40.06 -6.14
CA ARG A 311 8.93 -40.16 -5.59
C ARG A 311 9.37 -41.61 -5.74
N LYS A 312 10.18 -41.90 -6.77
CA LYS A 312 10.90 -43.17 -6.85
C LYS A 312 11.74 -43.25 -5.57
N LYS A 313 11.33 -44.14 -4.65
CA LYS A 313 12.17 -44.56 -3.54
C LYS A 313 13.41 -45.20 -4.14
N ASN A 314 14.51 -44.46 -4.22
CA ASN A 314 15.82 -45.08 -4.39
C ASN A 314 16.17 -45.79 -3.09
N LEU A 315 15.69 -47.01 -2.95
CA LEU A 315 16.30 -47.98 -2.05
C LEU A 315 17.64 -48.34 -2.69
N LYS A 316 18.71 -47.72 -2.26
CA LYS A 316 20.04 -48.32 -2.44
C LYS A 316 20.18 -49.48 -1.46
N ARG A 317 20.35 -50.64 -2.02
CA ARG A 317 20.94 -51.82 -1.34
C ARG A 317 22.38 -51.53 -0.96
#